data_19085495a898385a3afc7c6c2fad1c6f
#
_entry.id   19085495a898385a3afc7c6c2fad1c6f
#
_cell.length_a   1.000
_cell.length_b   1.000
_cell.length_c   1.000
_cell.angle_alpha   90.00
_cell.angle_beta   90.00
_cell.angle_gamma   90.00
#
_symmetry.space_group_name_H-M   'P 1'
#
loop_
_entity.id
_entity.type
_entity.pdbx_description
1 polymer ?
#
loop_
_entity_poly.entity_id
_entity_poly.type
_entity_poly.pdbx_seq_one_letter_code
_entity_poly.pdbx_strand_id
1 'polypeptide(L)'
;MYSPDEKRIGEYGRIVSAAAWRFRSAAEYDDLYQEGMIAVWLCPPDADPQYISQAVYNRLKNWVKYIKRLRHYQSVSYSEIVDNVHE
;
A
#
# COMPACT_ATOMS: atom_id res chain seq x y z
N MET A 1 -8.85 -7.99 -26.53
CA MET A 1 -10.05 -7.95 -25.67
C MET A 1 -9.96 -6.79 -24.71
N TYR A 2 -11.01 -6.00 -24.63
CA TYR A 2 -11.02 -4.88 -23.68
C TYR A 2 -11.12 -5.40 -22.25
N SER A 3 -10.28 -4.83 -21.39
CA SER A 3 -10.25 -5.14 -19.96
C SER A 3 -10.59 -3.89 -19.15
N PRO A 4 -11.61 -3.92 -18.28
CA PRO A 4 -11.88 -2.79 -17.39
C PRO A 4 -10.67 -2.42 -16.55
N ASP A 5 -9.82 -3.40 -16.24
CA ASP A 5 -8.62 -3.19 -15.44
C ASP A 5 -7.60 -2.33 -16.18
N GLU A 6 -7.45 -2.53 -17.49
CA GLU A 6 -6.55 -1.70 -18.30
C GLU A 6 -6.97 -0.24 -18.29
N LYS A 7 -8.27 0.02 -18.40
CA LYS A 7 -8.78 1.38 -18.34
C LYS A 7 -8.53 2.00 -16.98
N ARG A 8 -8.75 1.25 -15.92
CA ARG A 8 -8.49 1.74 -14.56
C ARG A 8 -7.02 2.03 -14.35
N ILE A 9 -6.14 1.18 -14.83
CA ILE A 9 -4.70 1.40 -14.74
C ILE A 9 -4.34 2.72 -15.44
N GLY A 10 -4.88 2.95 -16.64
CA GLY A 10 -4.61 4.18 -17.38
C GLY A 10 -5.15 5.42 -16.69
N GLU A 11 -6.40 5.34 -16.20
CA GLU A 11 -7.06 6.50 -15.58
C GLU A 11 -6.53 6.81 -14.19
N TYR A 12 -6.23 5.79 -13.40
CA TYR A 12 -5.90 5.97 -11.99
C TYR A 12 -4.45 5.69 -11.65
N GLY A 13 -3.65 5.30 -12.65
CA GLY A 13 -2.23 5.08 -12.44
C GLY A 13 -1.51 6.31 -11.91
N ARG A 14 -1.93 7.50 -12.34
CA ARG A 14 -1.34 8.74 -11.86
C ARG A 14 -1.62 8.97 -10.40
N ILE A 15 -2.84 8.65 -9.95
CA ILE A 15 -3.22 8.78 -8.54
C ILE A 15 -2.36 7.83 -7.70
N VAL A 16 -2.23 6.59 -8.14
CA VAL A 16 -1.42 5.59 -7.44
C VAL A 16 0.05 6.00 -7.42
N SER A 17 0.56 6.45 -8.56
CA SER A 17 1.95 6.87 -8.67
C SER A 17 2.27 8.03 -7.74
N ALA A 18 1.39 9.03 -7.69
CA ALA A 18 1.57 10.19 -6.81
C ALA A 18 1.55 9.77 -5.34
N ALA A 19 0.62 8.90 -4.97
CA ALA A 19 0.52 8.41 -3.60
C ALA A 19 1.74 7.57 -3.23
N ALA A 20 2.17 6.68 -4.11
CA ALA A 20 3.35 5.85 -3.88
C ALA A 20 4.60 6.71 -3.71
N TRP A 21 4.73 7.75 -4.53
CA TRP A 21 5.85 8.69 -4.42
C TRP A 21 5.87 9.38 -3.06
N ARG A 22 4.69 9.74 -2.56
CA ARG A 22 4.56 10.41 -1.27
C ARG A 22 5.10 9.57 -0.12
N PHE A 23 4.97 8.25 -0.21
CA PHE A 23 5.41 7.33 0.84
C PHE A 23 6.75 6.65 0.53
N ARG A 24 7.47 7.10 -0.49
CA ARG A 24 8.66 6.41 -1.00
C ARG A 24 9.78 6.26 0.02
N SER A 25 9.85 7.15 1.01
CA SER A 25 10.87 7.07 2.03
C SER A 25 10.58 6.00 3.08
N ALA A 26 9.35 5.51 3.14
CA ALA A 26 8.92 4.57 4.17
C ALA A 26 8.85 3.13 3.69
N ALA A 27 8.77 2.91 2.37
CA ALA A 27 8.67 1.56 1.78
C ALA A 27 9.11 1.63 0.32
N GLU A 28 9.33 0.45 -0.27
CA GLU A 28 9.70 0.35 -1.68
C GLU A 28 8.60 0.91 -2.58
N TYR A 29 8.99 1.72 -3.57
CA TYR A 29 8.03 2.34 -4.48
C TYR A 29 7.19 1.29 -5.22
N ASP A 30 7.83 0.23 -5.70
CA ASP A 30 7.13 -0.82 -6.45
C ASP A 30 6.07 -1.50 -5.59
N ASP A 31 6.38 -1.77 -4.33
CA ASP A 31 5.42 -2.35 -3.40
C ASP A 31 4.27 -1.39 -3.12
N LEU A 32 4.58 -0.11 -2.95
CA LEU A 32 3.56 0.92 -2.73
C LEU A 32 2.65 1.03 -3.95
N TYR A 33 3.22 1.04 -5.14
CA TYR A 33 2.44 1.13 -6.37
C TYR A 33 1.51 -0.08 -6.48
N GLN A 34 2.01 -1.27 -6.22
CA GLN A 34 1.22 -2.49 -6.30
C GLN A 34 0.06 -2.45 -5.29
N GLU A 35 0.34 -2.06 -4.06
CA GLU A 35 -0.71 -1.94 -3.04
C GLU A 35 -1.75 -0.89 -3.42
N GLY A 36 -1.31 0.23 -3.99
CA GLY A 36 -2.22 1.25 -4.46
C GLY A 36 -3.12 0.77 -5.58
N MET A 37 -2.58 -0.01 -6.51
CA MET A 37 -3.39 -0.58 -7.58
C MET A 37 -4.42 -1.58 -7.07
N ILE A 38 -4.07 -2.35 -6.05
CA ILE A 38 -5.03 -3.25 -5.40
C ILE A 38 -6.19 -2.42 -4.82
N ALA A 39 -5.89 -1.29 -4.20
CA ALA A 39 -6.93 -0.41 -3.68
C ALA A 39 -7.87 0.07 -4.79
N VAL A 40 -7.32 0.42 -5.95
CA VAL A 40 -8.13 0.82 -7.11
C VAL A 40 -9.06 -0.31 -7.52
N TRP A 41 -8.54 -1.53 -7.62
CA TRP A 41 -9.34 -2.67 -8.04
C TRP A 41 -10.44 -3.04 -7.06
N LEU A 42 -10.23 -2.74 -5.77
CA LEU A 42 -11.23 -3.02 -4.75
C LEU A 42 -12.33 -1.97 -4.69
N CYS A 43 -12.15 -0.82 -5.36
CA CYS A 43 -13.17 0.21 -5.41
C CYS A 43 -14.32 -0.21 -6.32
N PRO A 44 -15.57 0.27 -6.04
CA PRO A 44 -16.68 0.00 -6.93
C PRO A 44 -16.41 0.53 -8.34
N PRO A 45 -16.98 -0.08 -9.38
CA PRO A 45 -16.76 0.39 -10.77
C PRO A 45 -17.20 1.83 -11.02
N ASP A 46 -18.17 2.31 -10.25
CA ASP A 46 -18.74 3.65 -10.39
C ASP A 46 -18.16 4.64 -9.38
N ALA A 47 -17.11 4.25 -8.64
CA ALA A 47 -16.49 5.15 -7.69
C ALA A 47 -15.87 6.35 -8.42
N ASP A 48 -16.04 7.55 -7.83
CA ASP A 48 -15.46 8.74 -8.41
C ASP A 48 -13.96 8.83 -8.11
N PRO A 49 -13.22 9.68 -8.85
CA PRO A 49 -11.77 9.78 -8.64
C PRO A 49 -11.38 10.20 -7.23
N GLN A 50 -12.19 11.02 -6.57
CA GLN A 50 -11.90 11.46 -5.21
C GLN A 50 -11.98 10.28 -4.23
N TYR A 51 -13.01 9.45 -4.38
CA TYR A 51 -13.13 8.24 -3.56
C TYR A 51 -11.94 7.32 -3.76
N ILE A 52 -11.56 7.11 -5.02
CA ILE A 52 -10.45 6.23 -5.35
C ILE A 52 -9.14 6.77 -4.79
N SER A 53 -8.92 8.07 -4.90
CA SER A 53 -7.73 8.72 -4.34
C SER A 53 -7.63 8.51 -2.84
N GLN A 54 -8.76 8.67 -2.14
CA GLN A 54 -8.80 8.48 -0.70
C GLN A 54 -8.54 7.03 -0.32
N ALA A 55 -9.13 6.09 -1.08
CA ALA A 55 -8.93 4.66 -0.84
C ALA A 55 -7.46 4.26 -1.03
N VAL A 56 -6.83 4.76 -2.09
CA VAL A 56 -5.41 4.51 -2.35
C VAL A 56 -4.56 5.05 -1.21
N TYR A 57 -4.79 6.29 -0.83
CA TYR A 57 -4.01 6.92 0.23
C TYR A 57 -4.15 6.15 1.55
N ASN A 58 -5.37 5.78 1.91
CA ASN A 58 -5.61 5.05 3.15
C ASN A 58 -4.92 3.69 3.14
N ARG A 59 -4.97 2.99 2.01
CA ARG A 59 -4.32 1.69 1.91
C ARG A 59 -2.81 1.79 2.03
N LEU A 60 -2.20 2.78 1.37
CA LEU A 60 -0.75 2.98 1.46
C LEU A 60 -0.34 3.40 2.87
N LYS A 61 -1.13 4.25 3.51
CA LYS A 61 -0.88 4.66 4.87
C LYS A 61 -0.86 3.45 5.81
N ASN A 62 -1.83 2.56 5.66
CA ASN A 62 -1.90 1.34 6.47
C ASN A 62 -0.77 0.39 6.14
N TRP A 63 -0.38 0.27 4.87
CA TRP A 63 0.74 -0.54 4.44
C TRP A 63 2.05 -0.05 5.07
N VAL A 64 2.27 1.26 5.07
CA VAL A 64 3.46 1.86 5.67
C VAL A 64 3.50 1.56 7.17
N LYS A 65 2.38 1.67 7.85
CA LYS A 65 2.31 1.32 9.28
C LYS A 65 2.68 -0.14 9.51
N TYR A 66 2.18 -1.02 8.66
CA TYR A 66 2.48 -2.45 8.74
C TYR A 66 3.98 -2.70 8.54
N ILE A 67 4.58 -2.08 7.53
CA ILE A 67 6.01 -2.24 7.23
C ILE A 67 6.86 -1.70 8.38
N LYS A 68 6.50 -0.56 8.95
CA LYS A 68 7.23 -0.01 10.09
C LYS A 68 7.18 -0.95 11.29
N ARG A 69 6.03 -1.57 11.51
CA ARG A 69 5.87 -2.55 12.59
C ARG A 69 6.76 -3.77 12.36
N LEU A 70 6.80 -4.27 11.13
CA LEU A 70 7.68 -5.40 10.78
C LEU A 70 9.14 -5.05 10.98
N ARG A 71 9.56 -3.85 10.56
CA ARG A 71 10.94 -3.40 10.74
C ARG A 71 11.30 -3.32 12.23
N HIS A 72 10.37 -2.87 13.03
CA HIS A 72 10.58 -2.81 14.48
C HIS A 72 10.86 -4.21 15.03
N TYR A 73 10.05 -5.19 14.66
CA TYR A 73 10.26 -6.57 15.09
C TYR A 73 11.57 -7.14 14.57
N GLN A 74 11.95 -6.80 13.35
CA GLN A 74 13.20 -7.27 12.78
C GLN A 74 14.42 -6.64 13.44
N SER A 75 14.28 -5.44 13.99
CA SER A 75 15.39 -4.75 14.67
C SER A 75 15.56 -5.19 16.11
N VAL A 76 14.56 -5.87 16.68
CA VAL A 76 14.65 -6.46 18.01
C VAL A 76 15.54 -7.70 17.94
N SER A 77 16.43 -7.87 18.92
CA SER A 77 17.34 -9.00 18.91
C SER A 77 16.58 -10.32 19.03
N TYR A 78 17.13 -11.36 18.42
CA TYR A 78 16.52 -12.68 18.46
C TYR A 78 16.33 -13.17 19.91
N SER A 79 17.30 -12.89 20.76
CA SER A 79 17.21 -13.29 22.15
C SER A 79 16.05 -12.62 22.89
N GLU A 80 15.78 -11.36 22.58
CA GLU A 80 14.63 -10.66 23.16
C GLU A 80 13.31 -11.30 22.73
N ILE A 81 13.21 -11.69 21.46
CA ILE A 81 12.02 -12.36 20.94
C ILE A 81 11.84 -13.71 21.63
N VAL A 82 12.91 -14.49 21.77
CA VAL A 82 12.88 -15.80 22.40
C VAL A 82 12.47 -15.68 23.87
N ASP A 83 13.03 -14.70 24.58
CA ASP A 83 12.72 -14.49 25.99
C ASP A 83 11.22 -14.18 26.16
N ASN A 84 10.67 -13.33 25.29
CA ASN A 84 9.25 -13.01 25.33
C ASN A 84 8.37 -14.23 25.06
N VAL A 85 8.82 -15.12 24.20
CA VAL A 85 8.07 -16.33 23.87
C VAL A 85 8.07 -17.31 25.06
N HIS A 86 9.15 -17.36 25.81
CA HIS A 86 9.29 -18.27 26.95
C HIS A 86 8.59 -17.79 28.21
N GLU A 87 8.23 -16.54 28.26
CA GLU A 87 7.44 -16.02 29.36
C GLU A 87 5.96 -16.34 29.16
#